data_d20a592327b2e69d3f1d35493c96be1a
#
_entry.id   d20a592327b2e69d3f1d35493c96be1a
#
_cell.length_a   1.000
_cell.length_b   1.000
_cell.length_c   1.000
_cell.angle_alpha   90.00
_cell.angle_beta   90.00
_cell.angle_gamma   90.00
#
_symmetry.space_group_name_H-M   'P 1'
#
loop_
_entity.id
_entity.type
_entity.pdbx_description
1 polymer ?
#
loop_
_entity_poly.entity_id
_entity_poly.type
_entity_poly.pdbx_seq_one_letter_code
_entity_poly.pdbx_strand_id
1 'polypeptide(L)'
;MPAPSSRAASTLSADRIVRTTVVLLFSAWLIDYVDRFVISLALPAIGVEFDLSRGQQGLVVSAFFLAYALCQIPGGMIADRFGGARVMLWALLAWSLFTALTGYAWSFAALLALRFAFGLAEGAFPAASIKVLVERTTLRQRMSANGIIMSSNSIAAVLTPVLAPILIVAFGWRSIFWSAAAVGLLVSLAVRRWLPEPTDNVRTPGFRVPVRVVLRSGVLWRFAAIMFGYNVIGWGLSTWAPTYLSEERGLPLTTAGPLMAIPALGAALATIVGGRLSDRLAGNHRLVIVPAMTVAAIALLVLSQTSSFAGFAVCSTIAVFSASLAYMPIYAVPMRSLPPAYVGVGSSIIGFGGQLAGMVSPAAMGVLADRFSFQAAFGFLVVGAVIAAVMAVFTPQDTESFLAATVFPGDRNIDTAPAAEHS
;
A
#
# COMPACT_ATOMS: atom_id res chain seq x y z
N MET A 1 50.90 13.36 -9.13
CA MET A 1 49.64 12.66 -8.82
C MET A 1 48.72 12.79 -10.02
N PRO A 2 48.29 11.74 -10.70
CA PRO A 2 47.33 11.87 -11.80
C PRO A 2 45.97 12.27 -11.25
N ALA A 3 45.31 13.26 -11.91
CA ALA A 3 43.95 13.69 -11.58
C ALA A 3 42.99 12.52 -11.72
N PRO A 4 41.96 12.40 -10.84
CA PRO A 4 40.98 11.35 -10.94
C PRO A 4 40.32 11.39 -12.31
N SER A 5 40.27 10.24 -13.01
CA SER A 5 39.73 10.15 -14.36
C SER A 5 38.28 10.69 -14.39
N SER A 6 37.92 11.40 -15.46
CA SER A 6 36.58 12.00 -15.65
C SER A 6 35.44 11.00 -15.47
N ARG A 7 35.70 9.70 -15.63
CA ARG A 7 34.80 8.58 -15.40
C ARG A 7 34.49 8.36 -13.90
N ALA A 8 35.47 8.54 -12.99
CA ALA A 8 35.25 8.38 -11.54
C ALA A 8 34.44 9.56 -10.99
N ALA A 9 34.66 10.78 -11.47
CA ALA A 9 33.89 11.94 -11.06
C ALA A 9 32.41 11.85 -11.54
N SER A 10 32.17 11.32 -12.75
CA SER A 10 30.81 11.13 -13.28
C SER A 10 30.02 10.01 -12.55
N THR A 11 30.68 8.93 -12.13
CA THR A 11 30.04 7.84 -11.36
C THR A 11 29.68 8.30 -9.95
N LEU A 12 30.55 9.04 -9.26
CA LEU A 12 30.27 9.60 -7.93
C LEU A 12 29.08 10.58 -7.95
N SER A 13 28.91 11.36 -9.03
CA SER A 13 27.77 12.25 -9.19
C SER A 13 26.47 11.48 -9.42
N ALA A 14 26.51 10.40 -10.23
CA ALA A 14 25.37 9.54 -10.51
C ALA A 14 24.86 8.81 -9.25
N ASP A 15 25.75 8.25 -8.43
CA ASP A 15 25.41 7.60 -7.18
C ASP A 15 24.80 8.58 -6.16
N ARG A 16 25.29 9.81 -6.14
CA ARG A 16 24.70 10.88 -5.30
C ARG A 16 23.27 11.22 -5.74
N ILE A 17 23.01 11.32 -7.05
CA ILE A 17 21.67 11.56 -7.60
C ILE A 17 20.71 10.45 -7.15
N VAL A 18 21.09 9.19 -7.33
CA VAL A 18 20.26 8.04 -6.93
C VAL A 18 20.00 8.06 -5.43
N ARG A 19 21.02 8.21 -4.59
CA ARG A 19 20.88 8.23 -3.14
C ARG A 19 19.99 9.35 -2.66
N THR A 20 20.17 10.57 -3.16
CA THR A 20 19.33 11.72 -2.79
C THR A 20 17.88 11.49 -3.21
N THR A 21 17.64 10.98 -4.43
CA THR A 21 16.30 10.65 -4.90
C THR A 21 15.63 9.60 -4.02
N VAL A 22 16.35 8.52 -3.68
CA VAL A 22 15.81 7.45 -2.83
C VAL A 22 15.46 7.95 -1.44
N VAL A 23 16.31 8.77 -0.81
CA VAL A 23 16.05 9.35 0.52
C VAL A 23 14.80 10.24 0.49
N LEU A 24 14.68 11.12 -0.51
CA LEU A 24 13.52 12.02 -0.63
C LEU A 24 12.23 11.25 -0.91
N LEU A 25 12.26 10.27 -1.80
CA LEU A 25 11.10 9.42 -2.08
C LEU A 25 10.73 8.55 -0.88
N PHE A 26 11.72 7.98 -0.19
CA PHE A 26 11.48 7.23 1.05
C PHE A 26 10.80 8.11 2.10
N SER A 27 11.28 9.33 2.32
CA SER A 27 10.68 10.26 3.28
C SER A 27 9.26 10.65 2.87
N ALA A 28 9.00 10.87 1.58
CA ALA A 28 7.67 11.17 1.07
C ALA A 28 6.70 10.00 1.24
N TRP A 29 7.12 8.76 0.94
CA TRP A 29 6.33 7.56 1.17
C TRP A 29 6.14 7.24 2.65
N LEU A 30 7.13 7.57 3.49
CA LEU A 30 7.02 7.38 4.93
C LEU A 30 5.89 8.22 5.50
N ILE A 31 5.84 9.52 5.17
CA ILE A 31 4.78 10.39 5.66
C ILE A 31 3.42 10.04 5.05
N ASP A 32 3.37 9.62 3.77
CA ASP A 32 2.17 9.09 3.11
C ASP A 32 1.54 7.94 3.93
N TYR A 33 2.35 6.95 4.32
CA TYR A 33 1.86 5.83 5.13
C TYR A 33 1.53 6.23 6.58
N VAL A 34 2.28 7.16 7.18
CA VAL A 34 1.95 7.70 8.51
C VAL A 34 0.57 8.34 8.50
N ASP A 35 0.27 9.19 7.50
CA ASP A 35 -1.03 9.84 7.35
C ASP A 35 -2.20 8.86 7.22
N ARG A 36 -1.97 7.70 6.58
CA ARG A 36 -2.97 6.62 6.47
C ARG A 36 -3.22 5.90 7.78
N PHE A 37 -2.20 5.71 8.61
CA PHE A 37 -2.34 4.98 9.88
C PHE A 37 -2.84 5.88 11.00
N VAL A 38 -2.51 7.17 10.99
CA VAL A 38 -2.85 8.14 12.03
C VAL A 38 -4.36 8.24 12.25
N ILE A 39 -5.18 8.21 11.18
CA ILE A 39 -6.63 8.33 11.31
C ILE A 39 -7.23 7.21 12.18
N SER A 40 -6.76 5.97 12.02
CA SER A 40 -7.27 4.81 12.76
C SER A 40 -7.03 4.95 14.28
N LEU A 41 -5.91 5.58 14.67
CA LEU A 41 -5.58 5.84 16.08
C LEU A 41 -6.39 7.00 16.66
N ALA A 42 -6.83 7.93 15.81
CA ALA A 42 -7.66 9.06 16.20
C ALA A 42 -9.17 8.71 16.27
N LEU A 43 -9.62 7.64 15.58
CA LEU A 43 -11.03 7.29 15.47
C LEU A 43 -11.76 7.21 16.83
N PRO A 44 -11.21 6.60 17.90
CA PRO A 44 -11.91 6.57 19.19
C PRO A 44 -12.21 7.98 19.72
N ALA A 45 -11.25 8.88 19.69
CA ALA A 45 -11.41 10.25 20.17
C ALA A 45 -12.33 11.08 19.25
N ILE A 46 -12.23 10.91 17.95
CA ILE A 46 -13.10 11.54 16.94
C ILE A 46 -14.54 11.06 17.11
N GLY A 47 -14.73 9.73 17.33
CA GLY A 47 -16.03 9.13 17.54
C GLY A 47 -16.75 9.70 18.74
N VAL A 48 -16.04 9.87 19.86
CA VAL A 48 -16.59 10.49 21.08
C VAL A 48 -16.92 11.96 20.85
N GLU A 49 -16.05 12.73 20.20
CA GLU A 49 -16.24 14.17 20.04
C GLU A 49 -17.40 14.53 19.11
N PHE A 50 -17.60 13.78 18.04
CA PHE A 50 -18.65 14.05 17.05
C PHE A 50 -19.86 13.11 17.18
N ASP A 51 -19.93 12.31 18.24
CA ASP A 51 -20.99 11.32 18.50
C ASP A 51 -21.23 10.40 17.28
N LEU A 52 -20.14 9.82 16.76
CA LEU A 52 -20.18 9.00 15.55
C LEU A 52 -20.38 7.53 15.87
N SER A 53 -21.31 6.88 15.17
CA SER A 53 -21.38 5.44 15.13
C SER A 53 -20.09 4.83 14.54
N ARG A 54 -19.80 3.58 14.83
CA ARG A 54 -18.65 2.86 14.27
C ARG A 54 -18.74 2.76 12.74
N GLY A 55 -19.94 2.59 12.20
CA GLY A 55 -20.18 2.67 10.74
C GLY A 55 -19.77 4.00 10.14
N GLN A 56 -20.10 5.12 10.79
CA GLN A 56 -19.67 6.46 10.36
C GLN A 56 -18.15 6.64 10.47
N GLN A 57 -17.53 6.15 11.54
CA GLN A 57 -16.07 6.15 11.67
C GLN A 57 -15.39 5.34 10.55
N GLY A 58 -15.92 4.16 10.22
CA GLY A 58 -15.45 3.36 9.09
C GLY A 58 -15.60 4.07 7.75
N LEU A 59 -16.68 4.82 7.52
CA LEU A 59 -16.88 5.62 6.32
C LEU A 59 -15.82 6.72 6.15
N VAL A 60 -15.32 7.32 7.23
CA VAL A 60 -14.22 8.31 7.19
C VAL A 60 -12.96 7.71 6.57
N VAL A 61 -12.62 6.47 6.91
CA VAL A 61 -11.48 5.74 6.33
C VAL A 61 -11.79 5.32 4.90
N SER A 62 -12.99 4.80 4.66
CA SER A 62 -13.42 4.32 3.33
C SER A 62 -13.48 5.43 2.28
N ALA A 63 -13.87 6.67 2.66
CA ALA A 63 -13.91 7.82 1.78
C ALA A 63 -12.55 8.18 1.20
N PHE A 64 -11.49 8.04 1.99
CA PHE A 64 -10.12 8.20 1.53
C PHE A 64 -9.77 7.19 0.45
N PHE A 65 -9.99 5.89 0.68
CA PHE A 65 -9.65 4.84 -0.29
C PHE A 65 -10.44 4.95 -1.58
N LEU A 66 -11.72 5.35 -1.51
CA LEU A 66 -12.55 5.63 -2.68
C LEU A 66 -11.93 6.74 -3.53
N ALA A 67 -11.63 7.88 -2.91
CA ALA A 67 -11.06 9.03 -3.60
C ALA A 67 -9.67 8.73 -4.18
N TYR A 68 -8.83 8.03 -3.42
CA TYR A 68 -7.52 7.58 -3.86
C TYR A 68 -7.62 6.68 -5.11
N ALA A 69 -8.51 5.68 -5.08
CA ALA A 69 -8.73 4.78 -6.22
C ALA A 69 -9.21 5.53 -7.47
N LEU A 70 -10.13 6.50 -7.31
CA LEU A 70 -10.62 7.34 -8.41
C LEU A 70 -9.53 8.21 -9.01
N CYS A 71 -8.59 8.72 -8.21
CA CYS A 71 -7.52 9.59 -8.69
C CYS A 71 -6.30 8.84 -9.23
N GLN A 72 -6.15 7.54 -8.97
CA GLN A 72 -4.94 6.79 -9.31
C GLN A 72 -4.63 6.80 -10.81
N ILE A 73 -5.63 6.60 -11.67
CA ILE A 73 -5.48 6.63 -13.14
C ILE A 73 -5.34 8.08 -13.65
N PRO A 74 -6.24 9.04 -13.33
CA PRO A 74 -6.07 10.43 -13.71
C PRO A 74 -4.76 11.03 -13.21
N GLY A 75 -4.33 10.71 -12.00
CA GLY A 75 -3.07 11.14 -11.41
C GLY A 75 -1.86 10.71 -12.23
N GLY A 76 -1.86 9.49 -12.75
CA GLY A 76 -0.84 9.02 -13.68
C GLY A 76 -0.80 9.83 -14.97
N MET A 77 -1.95 10.12 -15.57
CA MET A 77 -2.06 10.96 -16.78
C MET A 77 -1.57 12.40 -16.53
N ILE A 78 -1.87 12.96 -15.35
CA ILE A 78 -1.38 14.28 -14.93
C ILE A 78 0.14 14.25 -14.77
N ALA A 79 0.69 13.19 -14.16
CA ALA A 79 2.13 13.02 -14.00
C ALA A 79 2.85 12.88 -15.37
N ASP A 80 2.21 12.24 -16.35
CA ASP A 80 2.74 12.14 -17.71
C ASP A 80 2.76 13.50 -18.44
N ARG A 81 1.70 14.29 -18.24
CA ARG A 81 1.55 15.59 -18.91
C ARG A 81 2.44 16.67 -18.30
N PHE A 82 2.50 16.77 -16.97
CA PHE A 82 3.15 17.88 -16.26
C PHE A 82 4.53 17.53 -15.68
N GLY A 83 4.94 16.26 -15.76
CA GLY A 83 6.20 15.75 -15.23
C GLY A 83 6.08 15.23 -13.79
N GLY A 84 6.77 14.11 -13.51
CA GLY A 84 6.66 13.41 -12.22
C GLY A 84 7.02 14.27 -11.02
N ALA A 85 8.14 15.01 -11.08
CA ALA A 85 8.61 15.83 -9.96
C ALA A 85 7.62 16.94 -9.56
N ARG A 86 7.02 17.60 -10.55
CA ARG A 86 6.06 18.68 -10.33
C ARG A 86 4.77 18.17 -9.74
N VAL A 87 4.22 17.08 -10.29
CA VAL A 87 2.99 16.47 -9.79
C VAL A 87 3.18 15.88 -8.40
N MET A 88 4.31 15.24 -8.14
CA MET A 88 4.68 14.75 -6.81
C MET A 88 4.70 15.90 -5.79
N LEU A 89 5.29 17.03 -6.11
CA LEU A 89 5.32 18.20 -5.22
C LEU A 89 3.92 18.77 -4.98
N TRP A 90 3.09 18.88 -6.02
CA TRP A 90 1.70 19.34 -5.87
C TRP A 90 0.88 18.40 -4.99
N ALA A 91 1.03 17.09 -5.18
CA ALA A 91 0.38 16.09 -4.35
C ALA A 91 0.79 16.21 -2.88
N LEU A 92 2.13 16.28 -2.61
CA LEU A 92 2.67 16.47 -1.26
C LEU A 92 2.11 17.71 -0.56
N LEU A 93 2.10 18.85 -1.25
CA LEU A 93 1.57 20.10 -0.69
C LEU A 93 0.05 20.03 -0.46
N ALA A 94 -0.70 19.50 -1.44
CA ALA A 94 -2.14 19.41 -1.35
C ALA A 94 -2.58 18.47 -0.21
N TRP A 95 -1.98 17.27 -0.11
CA TRP A 95 -2.37 16.38 0.98
C TRP A 95 -1.92 16.90 2.34
N SER A 96 -0.73 17.51 2.47
CA SER A 96 -0.30 18.15 3.73
C SER A 96 -1.29 19.23 4.17
N LEU A 97 -1.83 20.00 3.21
CA LEU A 97 -2.89 20.95 3.50
C LEU A 97 -4.17 20.26 4.02
N PHE A 98 -4.64 19.22 3.33
CA PHE A 98 -5.84 18.50 3.76
C PHE A 98 -5.64 17.73 5.07
N THR A 99 -4.42 17.25 5.35
CA THR A 99 -4.06 16.70 6.66
C THR A 99 -4.16 17.79 7.74
N ALA A 100 -3.59 18.98 7.53
CA ALA A 100 -3.71 20.08 8.46
C ALA A 100 -5.17 20.47 8.71
N LEU A 101 -5.97 20.62 7.61
CA LEU A 101 -7.39 20.95 7.69
C LEU A 101 -8.21 19.87 8.41
N THR A 102 -7.81 18.60 8.34
CA THR A 102 -8.45 17.52 9.12
C THR A 102 -8.34 17.78 10.62
N GLY A 103 -7.22 18.35 11.10
CA GLY A 103 -7.08 18.79 12.49
C GLY A 103 -8.02 19.96 12.89
N TYR A 104 -8.62 20.66 11.92
CA TYR A 104 -9.63 21.69 12.13
C TYR A 104 -11.06 21.24 11.82
N ALA A 105 -11.28 19.94 11.57
CA ALA A 105 -12.63 19.44 11.29
C ALA A 105 -13.58 19.75 12.47
N TRP A 106 -14.78 20.21 12.12
CA TRP A 106 -15.82 20.66 13.07
C TRP A 106 -17.09 19.82 13.01
N SER A 107 -17.17 18.87 12.10
CA SER A 107 -18.32 17.99 11.93
C SER A 107 -17.93 16.71 11.18
N PHE A 108 -18.78 15.69 11.25
CA PHE A 108 -18.63 14.46 10.47
C PHE A 108 -18.58 14.76 8.96
N ALA A 109 -19.45 15.63 8.45
CA ALA A 109 -19.48 15.96 7.02
C ALA A 109 -18.17 16.65 6.58
N ALA A 110 -17.64 17.57 7.39
CA ALA A 110 -16.35 18.21 7.12
C ALA A 110 -15.21 17.17 7.12
N LEU A 111 -15.17 16.28 8.11
CA LEU A 111 -14.18 15.23 8.20
C LEU A 111 -14.23 14.30 6.98
N LEU A 112 -15.42 13.87 6.56
CA LEU A 112 -15.63 13.03 5.39
C LEU A 112 -15.14 13.70 4.10
N ALA A 113 -15.53 14.98 3.90
CA ALA A 113 -15.12 15.77 2.74
C ALA A 113 -13.59 15.97 2.69
N LEU A 114 -12.97 16.26 3.84
CA LEU A 114 -11.51 16.42 3.95
C LEU A 114 -10.77 15.10 3.70
N ARG A 115 -11.26 13.97 4.19
CA ARG A 115 -10.71 12.65 3.89
C ARG A 115 -10.83 12.28 2.42
N PHE A 116 -11.93 12.63 1.79
CA PHE A 116 -12.11 12.45 0.36
C PHE A 116 -11.14 13.33 -0.45
N ALA A 117 -11.04 14.62 -0.13
CA ALA A 117 -10.10 15.53 -0.79
C ALA A 117 -8.65 15.14 -0.58
N PHE A 118 -8.28 14.68 0.62
CA PHE A 118 -6.98 14.11 0.94
C PHE A 118 -6.68 12.89 0.03
N GLY A 119 -7.63 11.97 -0.13
CA GLY A 119 -7.47 10.80 -1.00
C GLY A 119 -7.27 11.16 -2.48
N LEU A 120 -7.98 12.20 -2.99
CA LEU A 120 -7.76 12.71 -4.35
C LEU A 120 -6.34 13.27 -4.51
N ALA A 121 -5.86 14.05 -3.54
CA ALA A 121 -4.53 14.63 -3.59
C ALA A 121 -3.43 13.56 -3.57
N GLU A 122 -3.56 12.57 -2.70
CA GLU A 122 -2.60 11.50 -2.52
C GLU A 122 -2.60 10.49 -3.68
N GLY A 123 -3.77 10.24 -4.30
CA GLY A 123 -3.90 9.26 -5.39
C GLY A 123 -3.06 9.54 -6.64
N ALA A 124 -2.61 10.78 -6.85
CA ALA A 124 -1.68 11.13 -7.93
C ALA A 124 -0.21 10.83 -7.61
N PHE A 125 0.14 10.72 -6.32
CA PHE A 125 1.52 10.60 -5.86
C PHE A 125 2.25 9.32 -6.31
N PRO A 126 1.66 8.10 -6.26
CA PRO A 126 2.37 6.87 -6.62
C PRO A 126 2.94 6.88 -8.03
N ALA A 127 2.11 7.27 -9.00
CA ALA A 127 2.54 7.34 -10.40
C ALA A 127 3.63 8.40 -10.61
N ALA A 128 3.48 9.56 -9.97
CA ALA A 128 4.45 10.64 -10.01
C ALA A 128 5.79 10.22 -9.38
N SER A 129 5.77 9.54 -8.23
CA SER A 129 6.96 9.07 -7.52
C SER A 129 7.72 7.99 -8.30
N ILE A 130 7.00 7.04 -8.91
CA ILE A 130 7.61 6.02 -9.78
C ILE A 130 8.29 6.69 -10.98
N LYS A 131 7.65 7.69 -11.60
CA LYS A 131 8.24 8.44 -12.70
C LYS A 131 9.51 9.16 -12.27
N VAL A 132 9.50 9.84 -11.13
CA VAL A 132 10.68 10.49 -10.54
C VAL A 132 11.82 9.50 -10.32
N LEU A 133 11.52 8.31 -9.81
CA LEU A 133 12.49 7.24 -9.60
C LEU A 133 13.09 6.76 -10.93
N VAL A 134 12.23 6.48 -11.91
CA VAL A 134 12.63 5.98 -13.24
C VAL A 134 13.53 6.96 -13.97
N GLU A 135 13.24 8.26 -13.91
CA GLU A 135 14.01 9.33 -14.56
C GLU A 135 15.43 9.52 -13.96
N ARG A 136 15.70 8.97 -12.76
CA ARG A 136 16.96 9.18 -12.00
C ARG A 136 17.69 7.90 -11.66
N THR A 137 17.19 6.74 -12.11
CA THR A 137 17.80 5.43 -11.82
C THR A 137 17.96 4.60 -13.09
N THR A 138 19.06 3.83 -13.16
CA THR A 138 19.22 2.80 -14.18
C THR A 138 18.33 1.59 -13.89
N LEU A 139 18.06 0.74 -14.88
CA LEU A 139 17.27 -0.49 -14.71
C LEU A 139 17.81 -1.38 -13.57
N ARG A 140 19.15 -1.47 -13.46
CA ARG A 140 19.81 -2.29 -12.43
C ARG A 140 19.59 -1.74 -11.02
N GLN A 141 19.58 -0.41 -10.85
CA GLN A 141 19.42 0.27 -9.55
C GLN A 141 17.95 0.35 -9.13
N ARG A 142 17.03 0.38 -10.10
CA ARG A 142 15.60 0.68 -9.90
C ARG A 142 14.91 -0.28 -8.92
N MET A 143 15.16 -1.57 -9.05
CA MET A 143 14.52 -2.59 -8.19
C MET A 143 14.94 -2.44 -6.73
N SER A 144 16.26 -2.30 -6.49
CA SER A 144 16.79 -2.09 -5.13
C SER A 144 16.31 -0.77 -4.53
N ALA A 145 16.34 0.32 -5.31
CA ALA A 145 15.84 1.63 -4.88
C ALA A 145 14.35 1.59 -4.53
N ASN A 146 13.51 0.96 -5.36
CA ASN A 146 12.09 0.81 -5.08
C ASN A 146 11.85 -0.05 -3.82
N GLY A 147 12.62 -1.10 -3.61
CA GLY A 147 12.56 -1.91 -2.40
C GLY A 147 12.82 -1.11 -1.12
N ILE A 148 13.84 -0.23 -1.14
CA ILE A 148 14.12 0.69 -0.03
C ILE A 148 12.95 1.65 0.18
N ILE A 149 12.43 2.26 -0.88
CA ILE A 149 11.31 3.20 -0.78
C ILE A 149 10.08 2.51 -0.19
N MET A 150 9.73 1.31 -0.66
CA MET A 150 8.57 0.57 -0.18
C MET A 150 8.70 0.06 1.26
N SER A 151 9.93 -0.09 1.79
CA SER A 151 10.14 -0.42 3.20
C SER A 151 9.63 0.65 4.16
N SER A 152 9.40 1.88 3.68
CA SER A 152 8.76 2.97 4.44
C SER A 152 7.38 2.59 4.98
N ASN A 153 6.62 1.75 4.27
CA ASN A 153 5.34 1.23 4.76
C ASN A 153 5.49 0.47 6.08
N SER A 154 6.43 -0.47 6.14
CA SER A 154 6.67 -1.27 7.35
C SER A 154 7.16 -0.40 8.51
N ILE A 155 8.00 0.59 8.21
CA ILE A 155 8.50 1.53 9.22
C ILE A 155 7.34 2.40 9.73
N ALA A 156 6.50 2.94 8.86
CA ALA A 156 5.32 3.72 9.26
C ALA A 156 4.35 2.87 10.09
N ALA A 157 4.09 1.61 9.69
CA ALA A 157 3.19 0.70 10.40
C ALA A 157 3.66 0.36 11.82
N VAL A 158 4.97 0.43 12.08
CA VAL A 158 5.56 0.25 13.42
C VAL A 158 5.62 1.57 14.19
N LEU A 159 6.11 2.64 13.57
CA LEU A 159 6.35 3.92 14.25
C LEU A 159 5.05 4.64 14.60
N THR A 160 4.07 4.64 13.70
CA THR A 160 2.83 5.42 13.91
C THR A 160 2.06 4.98 15.15
N PRO A 161 1.77 3.68 15.37
CA PRO A 161 1.05 3.27 16.57
C PRO A 161 1.85 3.41 17.87
N VAL A 162 3.16 3.58 17.79
CA VAL A 162 4.00 3.87 18.97
C VAL A 162 4.01 5.37 19.30
N LEU A 163 4.15 6.23 18.30
CA LEU A 163 4.34 7.67 18.52
C LEU A 163 3.02 8.46 18.59
N ALA A 164 2.03 8.12 17.75
CA ALA A 164 0.80 8.89 17.69
C ALA A 164 -0.01 8.87 19.01
N PRO A 165 -0.13 7.75 19.76
CA PRO A 165 -0.82 7.76 21.05
C PRO A 165 -0.24 8.75 22.06
N ILE A 166 1.07 8.96 22.05
CA ILE A 166 1.75 9.91 22.95
C ILE A 166 1.26 11.33 22.65
N LEU A 167 1.19 11.71 21.38
CA LEU A 167 0.69 13.02 20.96
C LEU A 167 -0.80 13.17 21.22
N ILE A 168 -1.60 12.12 20.96
CA ILE A 168 -3.05 12.14 21.19
C ILE A 168 -3.37 12.37 22.66
N VAL A 169 -2.70 11.67 23.56
CA VAL A 169 -2.95 11.76 25.01
C VAL A 169 -2.44 13.11 25.56
N ALA A 170 -1.30 13.61 25.09
CA ALA A 170 -0.71 14.84 25.59
C ALA A 170 -1.40 16.11 25.05
N PHE A 171 -1.83 16.11 23.77
CA PHE A 171 -2.27 17.32 23.07
C PHE A 171 -3.60 17.16 22.31
N GLY A 172 -4.30 16.02 22.49
CA GLY A 172 -5.52 15.69 21.77
C GLY A 172 -5.29 15.18 20.36
N TRP A 173 -6.32 14.52 19.78
CA TRP A 173 -6.23 13.85 18.48
C TRP A 173 -5.88 14.79 17.31
N ARG A 174 -6.23 16.06 17.40
CA ARG A 174 -5.92 17.07 16.37
C ARG A 174 -4.43 17.28 16.16
N SER A 175 -3.64 17.16 17.21
CA SER A 175 -2.19 17.39 17.21
C SER A 175 -1.44 16.47 16.26
N ILE A 176 -1.90 15.23 16.08
CA ILE A 176 -1.26 14.27 15.17
C ILE A 176 -1.39 14.69 13.72
N PHE A 177 -2.53 15.30 13.33
CA PHE A 177 -2.73 15.82 11.97
C PHE A 177 -1.88 17.06 11.71
N TRP A 178 -1.78 17.97 12.68
CA TRP A 178 -0.92 19.15 12.54
C TRP A 178 0.56 18.78 12.50
N SER A 179 1.00 17.84 13.33
CA SER A 179 2.39 17.36 13.29
C SER A 179 2.72 16.60 12.01
N ALA A 180 1.82 15.73 11.52
CA ALA A 180 1.98 15.04 10.25
C ALA A 180 2.02 16.03 9.07
N ALA A 181 1.13 17.02 9.05
CA ALA A 181 1.14 18.08 8.04
C ALA A 181 2.42 18.92 8.06
N ALA A 182 2.93 19.25 9.25
CA ALA A 182 4.20 19.98 9.39
C ALA A 182 5.38 19.16 8.81
N VAL A 183 5.44 17.86 9.12
CA VAL A 183 6.47 16.97 8.55
C VAL A 183 6.29 16.84 7.05
N GLY A 184 5.06 16.70 6.54
CA GLY A 184 4.74 16.66 5.11
C GLY A 184 5.20 17.92 4.38
N LEU A 185 5.01 19.09 4.98
CA LEU A 185 5.48 20.36 4.45
C LEU A 185 7.02 20.44 4.43
N LEU A 186 7.69 19.98 5.49
CA LEU A 186 9.16 19.90 5.53
C LEU A 186 9.71 18.98 4.45
N VAL A 187 9.08 17.81 4.24
CA VAL A 187 9.43 16.88 3.15
C VAL A 187 9.19 17.54 1.79
N SER A 188 8.09 18.29 1.62
CA SER A 188 7.80 19.03 0.39
C SER A 188 8.87 20.07 0.08
N LEU A 189 9.32 20.81 1.10
CA LEU A 189 10.43 21.77 0.98
C LEU A 189 11.75 21.08 0.64
N ALA A 190 12.03 19.94 1.29
CA ALA A 190 13.21 19.13 0.99
C ALA A 190 13.20 18.63 -0.46
N VAL A 191 12.05 18.10 -0.93
CA VAL A 191 11.88 17.68 -2.33
C VAL A 191 12.09 18.87 -3.28
N ARG A 192 11.46 20.02 -3.01
CA ARG A 192 11.61 21.22 -3.84
C ARG A 192 13.06 21.70 -3.91
N ARG A 193 13.83 21.60 -2.80
CA ARG A 193 15.18 22.16 -2.69
C ARG A 193 16.28 21.22 -3.17
N TRP A 194 16.13 19.92 -2.97
CA TRP A 194 17.21 18.94 -3.13
C TRP A 194 16.92 17.83 -4.14
N LEU A 195 15.72 17.75 -4.72
CA LEU A 195 15.46 16.73 -5.74
C LEU A 195 16.33 17.02 -6.96
N PRO A 196 17.24 16.10 -7.34
CA PRO A 196 18.11 16.29 -8.49
C PRO A 196 17.32 16.40 -9.80
N GLU A 197 17.89 17.02 -10.81
CA GLU A 197 17.32 17.01 -12.15
C GLU A 197 17.33 15.59 -12.76
N PRO A 198 16.40 15.30 -13.69
CA PRO A 198 16.38 14.02 -14.40
C PRO A 198 17.70 13.79 -15.14
N THR A 199 18.13 12.54 -15.21
CA THR A 199 19.31 12.16 -16.00
C THR A 199 18.90 12.00 -17.46
N ASP A 200 19.60 12.67 -18.39
CA ASP A 200 19.27 12.74 -19.84
C ASP A 200 19.13 11.38 -20.57
N ASN A 201 19.57 10.31 -19.94
CA ASN A 201 19.65 8.99 -20.55
C ASN A 201 18.36 8.14 -20.51
N VAL A 202 17.24 8.65 -19.98
CA VAL A 202 16.01 7.87 -19.80
C VAL A 202 14.79 8.57 -20.41
N ARG A 203 14.86 8.83 -21.72
CA ARG A 203 13.62 8.99 -22.48
C ARG A 203 13.01 7.59 -22.65
N THR A 204 12.12 7.22 -21.75
CA THR A 204 11.25 6.08 -21.98
C THR A 204 10.33 6.45 -23.15
N PRO A 205 10.40 5.76 -24.29
CA PRO A 205 9.41 5.99 -25.35
C PRO A 205 8.03 5.83 -24.71
N GLY A 206 7.15 6.80 -24.92
CA GLY A 206 5.79 6.75 -24.42
C GLY A 206 5.02 5.63 -25.13
N PHE A 207 5.24 4.39 -24.71
CA PHE A 207 4.49 3.24 -25.21
C PHE A 207 3.07 3.34 -24.65
N ARG A 208 2.13 3.78 -25.49
CA ARG A 208 0.72 3.83 -25.12
C ARG A 208 0.18 2.40 -25.11
N VAL A 209 0.24 1.78 -23.94
CA VAL A 209 -0.41 0.48 -23.74
C VAL A 209 -1.92 0.64 -23.94
N PRO A 210 -2.58 -0.16 -24.75
CA PRO A 210 -4.03 -0.16 -24.83
C PRO A 210 -4.62 -0.70 -23.52
N VAL A 211 -4.86 0.22 -22.57
CA VAL A 211 -5.38 -0.07 -21.22
C VAL A 211 -6.60 -0.98 -21.25
N ARG A 212 -7.46 -0.86 -22.27
CA ARG A 212 -8.64 -1.71 -22.46
C ARG A 212 -8.32 -3.21 -22.52
N VAL A 213 -7.17 -3.59 -23.06
CA VAL A 213 -6.78 -5.00 -23.18
C VAL A 213 -6.47 -5.57 -21.81
N VAL A 214 -5.72 -4.83 -21.02
CA VAL A 214 -5.32 -5.24 -19.66
C VAL A 214 -6.55 -5.28 -18.74
N LEU A 215 -7.45 -4.30 -18.85
CA LEU A 215 -8.71 -4.27 -18.10
C LEU A 215 -9.66 -5.45 -18.43
N ARG A 216 -9.55 -6.04 -19.59
CA ARG A 216 -10.35 -7.22 -19.99
C ARG A 216 -9.74 -8.55 -19.55
N SER A 217 -8.52 -8.54 -19.00
CA SER A 217 -7.86 -9.77 -18.54
C SER A 217 -8.51 -10.31 -17.26
N GLY A 218 -9.35 -11.33 -17.39
CA GLY A 218 -9.96 -12.01 -16.25
C GLY A 218 -8.94 -12.60 -15.26
N VAL A 219 -7.74 -12.93 -15.73
CA VAL A 219 -6.64 -13.44 -14.90
C VAL A 219 -6.13 -12.36 -13.96
N LEU A 220 -5.90 -11.13 -14.44
CA LEU A 220 -5.44 -10.03 -13.61
C LEU A 220 -6.47 -9.65 -12.54
N TRP A 221 -7.77 -9.75 -12.86
CA TRP A 221 -8.84 -9.54 -11.89
C TRP A 221 -8.90 -10.64 -10.82
N ARG A 222 -8.50 -11.87 -11.13
CA ARG A 222 -8.35 -12.91 -10.10
C ARG A 222 -7.20 -12.59 -9.14
N PHE A 223 -6.05 -12.11 -9.64
CA PHE A 223 -4.96 -11.62 -8.80
C PHE A 223 -5.37 -10.38 -8.00
N ALA A 224 -6.16 -9.47 -8.57
CA ALA A 224 -6.75 -8.34 -7.85
C ALA A 224 -7.68 -8.80 -6.72
N ALA A 225 -8.46 -9.87 -6.92
CA ALA A 225 -9.30 -10.47 -5.89
C ALA A 225 -8.49 -11.12 -4.75
N ILE A 226 -7.33 -11.74 -5.06
CA ILE A 226 -6.41 -12.22 -4.01
C ILE A 226 -5.87 -11.02 -3.20
N MET A 227 -5.46 -9.95 -3.88
CA MET A 227 -4.97 -8.72 -3.24
C MET A 227 -6.08 -8.04 -2.42
N PHE A 228 -7.32 -8.04 -2.89
CA PHE A 228 -8.48 -7.60 -2.13
C PHE A 228 -8.62 -8.38 -0.83
N GLY A 229 -8.65 -9.72 -0.89
CA GLY A 229 -8.79 -10.57 0.29
C GLY A 229 -7.66 -10.38 1.31
N TYR A 230 -6.42 -10.27 0.85
CA TYR A 230 -5.26 -9.93 1.67
C TYR A 230 -5.45 -8.58 2.39
N ASN A 231 -5.85 -7.55 1.66
CA ASN A 231 -5.98 -6.20 2.21
C ASN A 231 -7.23 -6.02 3.07
N VAL A 232 -8.29 -6.83 2.90
CA VAL A 232 -9.42 -6.86 3.85
C VAL A 232 -8.92 -7.14 5.26
N ILE A 233 -8.01 -8.11 5.42
CA ILE A 233 -7.41 -8.44 6.71
C ILE A 233 -6.57 -7.25 7.23
N GLY A 234 -5.66 -6.74 6.39
CA GLY A 234 -4.73 -5.68 6.76
C GLY A 234 -5.44 -4.39 7.17
N TRP A 235 -6.28 -3.84 6.29
CA TRP A 235 -7.00 -2.59 6.55
C TRP A 235 -8.06 -2.73 7.64
N GLY A 236 -8.75 -3.88 7.70
CA GLY A 236 -9.72 -4.13 8.75
C GLY A 236 -9.11 -4.14 10.14
N LEU A 237 -8.04 -4.92 10.35
CA LEU A 237 -7.35 -4.97 11.63
C LEU A 237 -6.68 -3.63 11.98
N SER A 238 -5.96 -3.00 11.04
CA SER A 238 -5.28 -1.73 11.31
C SER A 238 -6.25 -0.60 11.66
N THR A 239 -7.47 -0.63 11.10
CA THR A 239 -8.49 0.39 11.39
C THR A 239 -9.15 0.17 12.74
N TRP A 240 -9.53 -1.06 13.05
CA TRP A 240 -10.43 -1.31 14.19
C TRP A 240 -9.74 -1.86 15.44
N ALA A 241 -8.50 -2.37 15.35
CA ALA A 241 -7.80 -2.86 16.53
C ALA A 241 -7.55 -1.76 17.60
N PRO A 242 -7.17 -0.49 17.27
CA PRO A 242 -7.04 0.56 18.27
C PRO A 242 -8.35 0.80 19.04
N THR A 243 -9.47 0.96 18.31
CA THR A 243 -10.79 1.21 18.88
C THR A 243 -11.24 0.02 19.75
N TYR A 244 -11.08 -1.21 19.25
CA TYR A 244 -11.42 -2.41 20.01
C TYR A 244 -10.62 -2.53 21.31
N LEU A 245 -9.31 -2.29 21.25
CA LEU A 245 -8.46 -2.40 22.43
C LEU A 245 -8.77 -1.29 23.45
N SER A 246 -9.11 -0.09 23.01
CA SER A 246 -9.42 1.02 23.91
C SER A 246 -10.86 0.95 24.46
N GLU A 247 -11.86 0.75 23.63
CA GLU A 247 -13.27 0.80 24.03
C GLU A 247 -13.76 -0.51 24.67
N GLU A 248 -13.47 -1.66 24.07
CA GLU A 248 -13.98 -2.94 24.56
C GLU A 248 -13.07 -3.58 25.62
N ARG A 249 -11.77 -3.26 25.59
CA ARG A 249 -10.78 -3.83 26.50
C ARG A 249 -10.29 -2.85 27.56
N GLY A 250 -10.70 -1.58 27.48
CA GLY A 250 -10.33 -0.54 28.43
C GLY A 250 -8.85 -0.24 28.51
N LEU A 251 -8.07 -0.59 27.46
CA LEU A 251 -6.63 -0.34 27.45
C LEU A 251 -6.36 1.13 27.10
N PRO A 252 -5.50 1.82 27.85
CA PRO A 252 -5.04 3.13 27.43
C PRO A 252 -4.42 3.07 26.02
N LEU A 253 -4.68 4.07 25.19
CA LEU A 253 -4.17 4.13 23.81
C LEU A 253 -2.63 4.05 23.75
N THR A 254 -1.96 4.58 24.78
CA THR A 254 -0.50 4.48 24.96
C THR A 254 0.03 3.06 25.17
N THR A 255 -0.84 2.13 25.59
CA THR A 255 -0.52 0.70 25.70
C THR A 255 -1.00 -0.05 24.44
N ALA A 256 -2.21 0.24 23.97
CA ALA A 256 -2.79 -0.40 22.80
C ALA A 256 -1.97 -0.14 21.53
N GLY A 257 -1.47 1.10 21.34
CA GLY A 257 -0.68 1.47 20.16
C GLY A 257 0.59 0.63 19.98
N PRO A 258 1.54 0.64 20.94
CA PRO A 258 2.77 -0.17 20.85
C PRO A 258 2.51 -1.67 20.60
N LEU A 259 1.42 -2.21 21.13
CA LEU A 259 1.05 -3.61 20.91
C LEU A 259 0.68 -3.88 19.44
N MET A 260 0.14 -2.92 18.74
CA MET A 260 -0.14 -3.02 17.31
C MET A 260 1.13 -3.01 16.44
N ALA A 261 2.26 -2.56 16.97
CA ALA A 261 3.53 -2.66 16.27
C ALA A 261 4.02 -4.12 16.14
N ILE A 262 3.58 -5.03 17.02
CA ILE A 262 4.00 -6.44 16.99
C ILE A 262 3.49 -7.15 15.71
N PRO A 263 2.19 -7.13 15.38
CA PRO A 263 1.72 -7.65 14.08
C PRO A 263 2.38 -6.98 12.88
N ALA A 264 2.66 -5.67 12.94
CA ALA A 264 3.31 -4.94 11.86
C ALA A 264 4.76 -5.40 11.62
N LEU A 265 5.54 -5.64 12.69
CA LEU A 265 6.87 -6.25 12.60
C LEU A 265 6.79 -7.67 12.02
N GLY A 266 5.81 -8.45 12.47
CA GLY A 266 5.53 -9.76 11.91
C GLY A 266 5.23 -9.71 10.41
N ALA A 267 4.42 -8.75 9.95
CA ALA A 267 4.10 -8.53 8.54
C ALA A 267 5.34 -8.21 7.71
N ALA A 268 6.22 -7.34 8.20
CA ALA A 268 7.46 -6.98 7.53
C ALA A 268 8.37 -8.21 7.32
N LEU A 269 8.55 -9.00 8.37
CA LEU A 269 9.32 -10.25 8.31
C LEU A 269 8.66 -11.26 7.35
N ALA A 270 7.36 -11.44 7.46
CA ALA A 270 6.59 -12.37 6.62
C ALA A 270 6.67 -12.01 5.14
N THR A 271 6.64 -10.73 4.79
CA THR A 271 6.77 -10.28 3.40
C THR A 271 8.13 -10.69 2.80
N ILE A 272 9.22 -10.57 3.58
CA ILE A 272 10.56 -10.99 3.15
C ILE A 272 10.63 -12.52 3.00
N VAL A 273 10.09 -13.25 3.98
CA VAL A 273 10.05 -14.72 3.97
C VAL A 273 9.20 -15.23 2.81
N GLY A 274 8.02 -14.63 2.59
CA GLY A 274 7.11 -14.97 1.50
C GLY A 274 7.73 -14.78 0.12
N GLY A 275 8.50 -13.70 -0.07
CA GLY A 275 9.26 -13.46 -1.30
C GLY A 275 10.30 -14.57 -1.55
N ARG A 276 11.13 -14.88 -0.55
CA ARG A 276 12.13 -15.95 -0.65
C ARG A 276 11.51 -17.34 -0.88
N LEU A 277 10.36 -17.60 -0.25
CA LEU A 277 9.64 -18.85 -0.43
C LEU A 277 9.06 -18.97 -1.85
N SER A 278 8.49 -17.87 -2.36
CA SER A 278 8.01 -17.80 -3.74
C SER A 278 9.11 -18.06 -4.76
N ASP A 279 10.32 -17.52 -4.54
CA ASP A 279 11.47 -17.75 -5.41
C ASP A 279 11.93 -19.21 -5.39
N ARG A 280 11.99 -19.83 -4.21
CA ARG A 280 12.37 -21.26 -4.05
C ARG A 280 11.36 -22.22 -4.69
N LEU A 281 10.08 -21.84 -4.70
CA LEU A 281 9.01 -22.65 -5.28
C LEU A 281 8.80 -22.36 -6.79
N ALA A 282 9.78 -21.73 -7.44
CA ALA A 282 9.75 -21.37 -8.86
C ALA A 282 8.49 -20.57 -9.27
N GLY A 283 7.94 -19.79 -8.32
CA GLY A 283 6.76 -18.98 -8.53
C GLY A 283 5.43 -19.74 -8.40
N ASN A 284 5.43 -20.98 -7.89
CA ASN A 284 4.19 -21.69 -7.60
C ASN A 284 3.50 -21.05 -6.37
N HIS A 285 2.85 -19.90 -6.62
CA HIS A 285 2.27 -19.04 -5.60
C HIS A 285 1.13 -19.72 -4.81
N ARG A 286 0.42 -20.68 -5.41
CA ARG A 286 -0.66 -21.44 -4.76
C ARG A 286 -0.17 -22.16 -3.50
N LEU A 287 1.03 -22.72 -3.54
CA LEU A 287 1.63 -23.43 -2.40
C LEU A 287 1.99 -22.51 -1.23
N VAL A 288 2.07 -21.22 -1.46
CA VAL A 288 2.28 -20.22 -0.40
C VAL A 288 0.96 -19.57 0.02
N ILE A 289 0.18 -19.06 -0.94
CA ILE A 289 -1.01 -18.26 -0.65
C ILE A 289 -2.09 -19.09 0.04
N VAL A 290 -2.39 -20.30 -0.46
CA VAL A 290 -3.51 -21.09 0.10
C VAL A 290 -3.25 -21.49 1.55
N PRO A 291 -2.11 -22.09 1.92
CA PRO A 291 -1.83 -22.42 3.33
C PRO A 291 -1.77 -21.17 4.21
N ALA A 292 -1.13 -20.09 3.73
CA ALA A 292 -1.01 -18.85 4.48
C ALA A 292 -2.37 -18.23 4.78
N MET A 293 -3.27 -18.15 3.79
CA MET A 293 -4.62 -17.63 3.98
C MET A 293 -5.49 -18.55 4.81
N THR A 294 -5.29 -19.87 4.74
CA THR A 294 -5.99 -20.83 5.61
C THR A 294 -5.60 -20.62 7.07
N VAL A 295 -4.30 -20.48 7.36
CA VAL A 295 -3.83 -20.20 8.73
C VAL A 295 -4.34 -18.83 9.19
N ALA A 296 -4.33 -17.82 8.32
CA ALA A 296 -4.90 -16.51 8.64
C ALA A 296 -6.40 -16.60 8.96
N ALA A 297 -7.18 -17.36 8.18
CA ALA A 297 -8.61 -17.57 8.42
C ALA A 297 -8.86 -18.24 9.78
N ILE A 298 -8.11 -19.29 10.11
CA ILE A 298 -8.22 -19.97 11.40
C ILE A 298 -7.88 -19.02 12.55
N ALA A 299 -6.77 -18.29 12.43
CA ALA A 299 -6.36 -17.31 13.44
C ALA A 299 -7.41 -16.21 13.63
N LEU A 300 -8.05 -15.73 12.56
CA LEU A 300 -9.15 -14.75 12.62
C LEU A 300 -10.41 -15.31 13.24
N LEU A 301 -10.77 -16.58 12.98
CA LEU A 301 -11.88 -17.26 13.63
C LEU A 301 -11.63 -17.38 15.14
N VAL A 302 -10.44 -17.78 15.56
CA VAL A 302 -10.07 -17.84 16.97
C VAL A 302 -10.07 -16.43 17.59
N LEU A 303 -9.54 -15.43 16.87
CA LEU A 303 -9.54 -14.03 17.30
C LEU A 303 -10.96 -13.52 17.55
N SER A 304 -11.92 -13.86 16.68
CA SER A 304 -13.32 -13.45 16.84
C SER A 304 -14.01 -14.08 18.05
N GLN A 305 -13.50 -15.19 18.57
CA GLN A 305 -14.06 -15.89 19.74
C GLN A 305 -13.31 -15.57 21.05
N THR A 306 -12.10 -15.00 20.94
CA THR A 306 -11.28 -14.77 22.13
C THR A 306 -11.69 -13.52 22.90
N SER A 307 -11.79 -13.67 24.22
CA SER A 307 -12.04 -12.56 25.13
C SER A 307 -10.76 -12.05 25.80
N SER A 308 -9.64 -12.77 25.69
CA SER A 308 -8.40 -12.38 26.35
C SER A 308 -7.58 -11.43 25.47
N PHE A 309 -6.93 -10.49 26.12
CA PHE A 309 -5.98 -9.57 25.47
C PHE A 309 -4.81 -10.31 24.80
N ALA A 310 -4.19 -11.26 25.54
CA ALA A 310 -3.08 -12.05 25.00
C ALA A 310 -3.52 -12.87 23.77
N GLY A 311 -4.73 -13.46 23.83
CA GLY A 311 -5.32 -14.16 22.70
C GLY A 311 -5.50 -13.25 21.48
N PHE A 312 -6.01 -12.03 21.65
CA PHE A 312 -6.14 -11.06 20.59
C PHE A 312 -4.77 -10.71 19.95
N ALA A 313 -3.77 -10.40 20.77
CA ALA A 313 -2.42 -10.05 20.30
C ALA A 313 -1.75 -11.21 19.54
N VAL A 314 -1.86 -12.44 20.04
CA VAL A 314 -1.30 -13.62 19.39
C VAL A 314 -2.03 -13.95 18.09
N CYS A 315 -3.36 -14.00 18.12
CA CYS A 315 -4.14 -14.35 16.94
C CYS A 315 -4.04 -13.29 15.84
N SER A 316 -4.06 -11.99 16.19
CA SER A 316 -3.86 -10.92 15.21
C SER A 316 -2.46 -10.97 14.60
N THR A 317 -1.43 -11.27 15.39
CA THR A 317 -0.05 -11.43 14.89
C THR A 317 0.05 -12.61 13.94
N ILE A 318 -0.51 -13.77 14.29
CA ILE A 318 -0.52 -14.96 13.42
C ILE A 318 -1.30 -14.66 12.13
N ALA A 319 -2.46 -14.02 12.21
CA ALA A 319 -3.29 -13.68 11.05
C ALA A 319 -2.55 -12.75 10.10
N VAL A 320 -1.99 -11.65 10.62
CA VAL A 320 -1.27 -10.66 9.81
C VAL A 320 0.04 -11.23 9.25
N PHE A 321 0.80 -11.98 10.05
CA PHE A 321 2.00 -12.66 9.59
C PHE A 321 1.69 -13.62 8.44
N SER A 322 0.73 -14.52 8.64
CA SER A 322 0.36 -15.51 7.63
C SER A 322 -0.16 -14.84 6.36
N ALA A 323 -1.05 -13.85 6.47
CA ALA A 323 -1.53 -13.11 5.31
C ALA A 323 -0.38 -12.43 4.56
N SER A 324 0.59 -11.84 5.26
CA SER A 324 1.71 -11.11 4.66
C SER A 324 2.72 -12.02 3.94
N LEU A 325 2.77 -13.32 4.24
CA LEU A 325 3.52 -14.30 3.43
C LEU A 325 3.03 -14.35 1.98
N ALA A 326 1.73 -14.07 1.74
CA ALA A 326 1.14 -14.09 0.42
C ALA A 326 1.44 -12.84 -0.42
N TYR A 327 1.86 -11.73 0.18
CA TYR A 327 1.97 -10.44 -0.50
C TYR A 327 2.88 -10.47 -1.75
N MET A 328 4.11 -10.93 -1.61
CA MET A 328 5.05 -11.04 -2.74
C MET A 328 4.63 -12.11 -3.76
N PRO A 329 4.20 -13.32 -3.35
CA PRO A 329 3.67 -14.33 -4.26
C PRO A 329 2.52 -13.85 -5.16
N ILE A 330 1.65 -12.93 -4.71
CA ILE A 330 0.55 -12.37 -5.52
C ILE A 330 1.10 -11.69 -6.79
N TYR A 331 2.24 -11.03 -6.72
CA TYR A 331 2.86 -10.38 -7.88
C TYR A 331 3.79 -11.28 -8.69
N ALA A 332 4.20 -12.43 -8.16
CA ALA A 332 5.28 -13.24 -8.72
C ALA A 332 5.00 -13.69 -10.18
N VAL A 333 3.85 -14.30 -10.45
CA VAL A 333 3.51 -14.76 -11.81
C VAL A 333 3.20 -13.57 -12.73
N PRO A 334 2.34 -12.62 -12.37
CA PRO A 334 2.08 -11.46 -13.24
C PRO A 334 3.33 -10.69 -13.64
N MET A 335 4.25 -10.44 -12.71
CA MET A 335 5.47 -9.69 -12.99
C MET A 335 6.46 -10.43 -13.90
N ARG A 336 6.49 -11.76 -13.86
CA ARG A 336 7.34 -12.57 -14.73
C ARG A 336 6.75 -12.78 -16.13
N SER A 337 5.41 -12.84 -16.22
CA SER A 337 4.70 -13.26 -17.42
C SER A 337 4.24 -12.10 -18.28
N LEU A 338 3.99 -10.92 -17.68
CA LEU A 338 3.58 -9.75 -18.45
C LEU A 338 4.74 -9.19 -19.29
N PRO A 339 4.52 -8.89 -20.58
CA PRO A 339 5.48 -8.13 -21.37
C PRO A 339 5.83 -6.80 -20.64
N PRO A 340 7.09 -6.33 -20.71
CA PRO A 340 7.56 -5.15 -19.95
C PRO A 340 6.67 -3.91 -20.08
N ALA A 341 6.05 -3.71 -21.25
CA ALA A 341 5.12 -2.60 -21.49
C ALA A 341 3.82 -2.69 -20.67
N TYR A 342 3.38 -3.89 -20.30
CA TYR A 342 2.11 -4.14 -19.60
C TYR A 342 2.27 -4.31 -18.07
N VAL A 343 3.50 -4.48 -17.56
CA VAL A 343 3.76 -4.73 -16.13
C VAL A 343 3.18 -3.61 -15.25
N GLY A 344 3.34 -2.36 -15.64
CA GLY A 344 2.84 -1.22 -14.85
C GLY A 344 1.32 -1.22 -14.73
N VAL A 345 0.61 -1.39 -15.85
CA VAL A 345 -0.87 -1.41 -15.85
C VAL A 345 -1.40 -2.66 -15.16
N GLY A 346 -0.77 -3.82 -15.40
CA GLY A 346 -1.14 -5.09 -14.74
C GLY A 346 -0.98 -5.01 -13.22
N SER A 347 0.14 -4.48 -12.74
CA SER A 347 0.37 -4.26 -11.32
C SER A 347 -0.63 -3.27 -10.70
N SER A 348 -1.06 -2.26 -11.47
CA SER A 348 -2.07 -1.30 -11.02
C SER A 348 -3.44 -1.96 -10.82
N ILE A 349 -3.85 -2.91 -11.70
CA ILE A 349 -5.10 -3.65 -11.53
C ILE A 349 -5.04 -4.51 -10.26
N ILE A 350 -3.91 -5.18 -10.02
CA ILE A 350 -3.72 -5.98 -8.80
C ILE A 350 -3.80 -5.05 -7.56
N GLY A 351 -3.09 -3.93 -7.59
CA GLY A 351 -3.10 -2.94 -6.52
C GLY A 351 -4.48 -2.33 -6.27
N PHE A 352 -5.29 -2.13 -7.32
CA PHE A 352 -6.66 -1.64 -7.22
C PHE A 352 -7.54 -2.57 -6.34
N GLY A 353 -7.32 -3.88 -6.38
CA GLY A 353 -7.97 -4.82 -5.45
C GLY A 353 -7.71 -4.45 -3.98
N GLY A 354 -6.49 -4.03 -3.66
CA GLY A 354 -6.15 -3.55 -2.32
C GLY A 354 -6.86 -2.26 -1.92
N GLN A 355 -7.05 -1.33 -2.86
CA GLN A 355 -7.81 -0.09 -2.61
C GLN A 355 -9.29 -0.36 -2.39
N LEU A 356 -9.89 -1.29 -3.15
CA LEU A 356 -11.26 -1.73 -2.93
C LEU A 356 -11.44 -2.35 -1.54
N ALA A 357 -10.47 -3.11 -1.04
CA ALA A 357 -10.50 -3.63 0.31
C ALA A 357 -10.49 -2.51 1.36
N GLY A 358 -9.62 -1.51 1.19
CA GLY A 358 -9.59 -0.33 2.05
C GLY A 358 -10.89 0.49 2.02
N MET A 359 -11.58 0.51 0.88
CA MET A 359 -12.89 1.15 0.75
C MET A 359 -13.99 0.35 1.47
N VAL A 360 -13.98 -0.98 1.38
CA VAL A 360 -15.08 -1.82 1.87
C VAL A 360 -14.89 -2.22 3.33
N SER A 361 -13.68 -2.68 3.71
CA SER A 361 -13.45 -3.34 4.99
C SER A 361 -13.70 -2.44 6.20
N PRO A 362 -13.21 -1.18 6.28
CA PRO A 362 -13.45 -0.33 7.44
C PRO A 362 -14.94 -0.03 7.67
N ALA A 363 -15.67 0.32 6.60
CA ALA A 363 -17.10 0.63 6.69
C ALA A 363 -17.93 -0.62 7.04
N ALA A 364 -17.68 -1.75 6.37
CA ALA A 364 -18.39 -3.00 6.64
C ALA A 364 -18.19 -3.47 8.09
N MET A 365 -16.95 -3.45 8.57
CA MET A 365 -16.65 -3.81 9.95
C MET A 365 -17.29 -2.85 10.96
N GLY A 366 -17.29 -1.55 10.68
CA GLY A 366 -17.95 -0.56 11.54
C GLY A 366 -19.44 -0.83 11.67
N VAL A 367 -20.13 -1.08 10.55
CA VAL A 367 -21.57 -1.43 10.55
C VAL A 367 -21.84 -2.75 11.28
N LEU A 368 -20.97 -3.76 11.11
CA LEU A 368 -21.10 -5.03 11.83
C LEU A 368 -20.85 -4.87 13.34
N ALA A 369 -19.90 -4.01 13.72
CA ALA A 369 -19.64 -3.70 15.13
C ALA A 369 -20.81 -2.93 15.78
N ASP A 370 -21.48 -2.03 15.04
CA ASP A 370 -22.67 -1.32 15.52
C ASP A 370 -23.89 -2.22 15.67
N ARG A 371 -24.12 -3.11 14.68
CA ARG A 371 -25.35 -3.92 14.64
C ARG A 371 -25.26 -5.20 15.45
N PHE A 372 -24.08 -5.75 15.62
CA PHE A 372 -23.84 -7.02 16.26
C PHE A 372 -22.78 -6.92 17.35
N SER A 373 -21.50 -6.93 16.98
CA SER A 373 -20.38 -6.85 17.91
C SER A 373 -19.06 -6.73 17.16
N PHE A 374 -17.97 -6.38 17.87
CA PHE A 374 -16.61 -6.46 17.31
C PHE A 374 -16.21 -7.90 16.95
N GLN A 375 -16.73 -8.92 17.63
CA GLN A 375 -16.49 -10.33 17.28
C GLN A 375 -17.00 -10.62 15.86
N ALA A 376 -18.23 -10.16 15.54
CA ALA A 376 -18.79 -10.30 14.20
C ALA A 376 -17.97 -9.50 13.15
N ALA A 377 -17.52 -8.29 13.51
CA ALA A 377 -16.68 -7.46 12.64
C ALA A 377 -15.34 -8.15 12.33
N PHE A 378 -14.66 -8.73 13.33
CA PHE A 378 -13.43 -9.51 13.09
C PHE A 378 -13.70 -10.81 12.35
N GLY A 379 -14.85 -11.47 12.58
CA GLY A 379 -15.29 -12.63 11.81
C GLY A 379 -15.43 -12.33 10.30
N PHE A 380 -15.83 -11.12 9.94
CA PHE A 380 -15.90 -10.68 8.54
C PHE A 380 -14.54 -10.76 7.81
N LEU A 381 -13.42 -10.58 8.51
CA LEU A 381 -12.09 -10.66 7.91
C LEU A 381 -11.77 -12.06 7.35
N VAL A 382 -12.41 -13.09 7.87
CA VAL A 382 -12.31 -14.47 7.37
C VAL A 382 -12.77 -14.54 5.91
N VAL A 383 -13.77 -13.74 5.53
CA VAL A 383 -14.24 -13.66 4.13
C VAL A 383 -13.12 -13.23 3.21
N GLY A 384 -12.30 -12.27 3.63
CA GLY A 384 -11.12 -11.84 2.88
C GLY A 384 -10.11 -12.97 2.69
N ALA A 385 -9.80 -13.71 3.76
CA ALA A 385 -8.89 -14.86 3.69
C ALA A 385 -9.42 -15.95 2.75
N VAL A 386 -10.71 -16.26 2.83
CA VAL A 386 -11.37 -17.26 1.96
C VAL A 386 -11.34 -16.82 0.49
N ILE A 387 -11.69 -15.56 0.20
CA ILE A 387 -11.62 -15.03 -1.17
C ILE A 387 -10.20 -15.17 -1.72
N ALA A 388 -9.17 -14.80 -0.95
CA ALA A 388 -7.78 -14.90 -1.40
C ALA A 388 -7.36 -16.35 -1.63
N ALA A 389 -7.68 -17.27 -0.72
CA ALA A 389 -7.36 -18.67 -0.86
C ALA A 389 -8.05 -19.32 -2.08
N VAL A 390 -9.36 -19.10 -2.23
CA VAL A 390 -10.16 -19.63 -3.35
C VAL A 390 -9.65 -19.08 -4.67
N MET A 391 -9.46 -17.77 -4.79
CA MET A 391 -8.96 -17.18 -6.03
C MET A 391 -7.55 -17.67 -6.38
N ALA A 392 -6.68 -17.91 -5.39
CA ALA A 392 -5.35 -18.47 -5.63
C ALA A 392 -5.41 -19.88 -6.25
N VAL A 393 -6.42 -20.68 -5.94
CA VAL A 393 -6.62 -22.01 -6.57
C VAL A 393 -6.94 -21.87 -8.06
N PHE A 394 -7.67 -20.84 -8.45
CA PHE A 394 -8.13 -20.62 -9.83
C PHE A 394 -7.22 -19.75 -10.68
N THR A 395 -6.07 -19.31 -10.16
CA THR A 395 -5.09 -18.50 -10.91
C THR A 395 -4.02 -19.39 -11.56
N PRO A 396 -3.48 -19.01 -12.74
CA PRO A 396 -2.34 -19.66 -13.36
C PRO A 396 -1.11 -19.66 -12.46
N GLN A 397 -0.31 -20.73 -12.49
CA GLN A 397 0.87 -20.90 -11.64
C GLN A 397 2.20 -20.67 -12.38
N ASP A 398 2.18 -20.68 -13.69
CA ASP A 398 3.34 -20.55 -14.56
C ASP A 398 3.07 -19.53 -15.67
N THR A 399 4.14 -19.12 -16.36
CA THR A 399 4.07 -18.13 -17.44
C THR A 399 3.25 -18.61 -18.62
N GLU A 400 3.33 -19.89 -18.98
CA GLU A 400 2.64 -20.45 -20.14
C GLU A 400 1.13 -20.43 -19.93
N SER A 401 0.65 -20.95 -18.81
CA SER A 401 -0.78 -20.93 -18.46
C SER A 401 -1.31 -19.51 -18.25
N PHE A 402 -0.47 -18.58 -17.77
CA PHE A 402 -0.84 -17.17 -17.63
C PHE A 402 -1.02 -16.51 -19.00
N LEU A 403 -0.09 -16.70 -19.93
CA LEU A 403 -0.17 -16.13 -21.27
C LEU A 403 -1.31 -16.76 -22.07
N ALA A 404 -1.52 -18.07 -21.97
CA ALA A 404 -2.64 -18.76 -22.62
C ALA A 404 -4.01 -18.24 -22.15
N ALA A 405 -4.12 -17.83 -20.87
CA ALA A 405 -5.33 -17.26 -20.30
C ALA A 405 -5.46 -15.74 -20.52
N THR A 406 -4.43 -15.07 -21.06
CA THR A 406 -4.39 -13.62 -21.24
C THR A 406 -4.19 -13.31 -22.72
N VAL A 407 -5.26 -12.95 -23.44
CA VAL A 407 -5.18 -12.59 -24.87
C VAL A 407 -4.64 -11.16 -24.99
N PHE A 408 -3.37 -10.99 -25.35
CA PHE A 408 -2.82 -9.69 -25.73
C PHE A 408 -2.93 -9.50 -27.26
N PRO A 409 -3.41 -8.34 -27.76
CA PRO A 409 -3.39 -8.04 -29.19
C PRO A 409 -1.93 -7.87 -29.65
N GLY A 410 -1.48 -8.75 -30.49
CA GLY A 410 -0.12 -8.79 -31.04
C GLY A 410 0.55 -10.15 -30.99
N ASP A 411 0.10 -11.06 -30.12
CA ASP A 411 0.72 -12.39 -29.96
C ASP A 411 0.54 -13.32 -31.15
N ARG A 412 -0.33 -13.00 -32.12
CA ARG A 412 -0.49 -13.84 -33.37
C ARG A 412 0.69 -13.72 -34.33
N ASN A 413 1.66 -12.84 -34.10
CA ASN A 413 2.81 -12.61 -34.98
C ASN A 413 4.17 -12.97 -34.39
N ILE A 414 4.25 -13.53 -33.17
CA ILE A 414 5.54 -13.91 -32.54
C ILE A 414 5.95 -15.35 -32.88
N ASP A 415 5.05 -16.18 -33.41
CA ASP A 415 5.31 -17.61 -33.71
C ASP A 415 6.06 -17.86 -35.04
N THR A 416 6.60 -16.85 -35.73
CA THR A 416 7.33 -17.07 -37.00
C THR A 416 8.66 -16.30 -37.09
N ALA A 417 9.43 -16.17 -36.00
CA ALA A 417 10.85 -15.86 -36.13
C ALA A 417 11.64 -17.18 -36.07
N PRO A 418 12.26 -17.65 -37.17
CA PRO A 418 13.11 -18.83 -37.13
C PRO A 418 14.29 -18.55 -36.22
N ALA A 419 14.63 -19.50 -35.35
CA ALA A 419 15.85 -19.49 -34.55
C ALA A 419 17.03 -19.25 -35.49
N ALA A 420 17.69 -18.10 -35.35
CA ALA A 420 18.96 -17.85 -36.00
C ALA A 420 19.97 -18.82 -35.43
N GLU A 421 20.29 -19.84 -36.22
CA GLU A 421 21.44 -20.72 -36.02
C GLU A 421 22.69 -19.86 -35.91
N HIS A 422 23.32 -19.89 -34.77
CA HIS A 422 24.69 -19.45 -34.62
C HIS A 422 25.60 -20.62 -34.95
N SER A 423 26.10 -20.64 -36.18
CA SER A 423 27.32 -21.33 -36.59
C SER A 423 28.55 -20.53 -36.19
#